data_c6405508383f7904f6498e0c98fdffcd
#
_entry.id   c6405508383f7904f6498e0c98fdffcd
#
_cell.length_a   1.000
_cell.length_b   1.000
_cell.length_c   1.000
_cell.angle_alpha   90.00
_cell.angle_beta   90.00
_cell.angle_gamma   90.00
#
_symmetry.space_group_name_H-M   'P 1'
#
loop_
_entity.id
_entity.type
_entity.pdbx_description
1 polymer ?
#
loop_
_entity_poly.entity_id
_entity_poly.type
_entity_poly.pdbx_seq_one_letter_code
_entity_poly.pdbx_strand_id
1 'polypeptide(L)'
;MGKVWVRDNKAFFTVIRKNEINSLIGIFTKYPLKSSKGLNFLDFKKAFELYTSHKLTKEILNQIESIKKNMNSLRTNYDMKDYYKQNDLIISAYWLLGFIEAEGSFFVINRGGYNITMEFSLTQSFLDLSLMEAIKEFLNNLANPESSTISNLTFAYLYVDKKEKNHLRDVIIVKITQAGYIKKVLMPFLDSLNWQSKKVKDYHDWKIIFQLKEKGLHYLPEGLILVNGILDQMNRRRLSSSEKAEVRLNRTPLDKEIAKLLSGPSNLEVMSDGRVLIKSLNKYYSSRLSIEVEIIDDKANLIKTFPSIKECAEFLGMTRQVLTRRILSKKSILLDSKPVLVRKIEKEE
;
A
#
# COMPACT_ATOMS: atom_id res chain seq x y z
N MET A 1 0.67 18.88 27.64
CA MET A 1 -0.28 19.46 26.64
C MET A 1 -1.47 18.55 26.50
N GLY A 2 -2.70 19.11 26.60
CA GLY A 2 -3.96 18.41 26.44
C GLY A 2 -4.32 17.41 27.52
N LYS A 3 -5.48 16.76 27.34
CA LYS A 3 -6.00 15.71 28.21
C LYS A 3 -6.48 14.52 27.36
N VAL A 4 -6.23 13.31 27.85
CA VAL A 4 -6.83 12.08 27.32
C VAL A 4 -8.03 11.71 28.18
N TRP A 5 -9.15 11.41 27.56
CA TRP A 5 -10.35 10.89 28.22
C TRP A 5 -11.02 9.84 27.34
N VAL A 6 -11.82 8.98 27.95
CA VAL A 6 -12.47 7.85 27.28
C VAL A 6 -13.98 8.00 27.40
N ARG A 7 -14.68 7.85 26.28
CA ARG A 7 -16.15 7.80 26.21
C ARG A 7 -16.56 6.83 25.11
N ASP A 8 -17.56 6.01 25.37
CA ASP A 8 -18.13 5.04 24.41
C ASP A 8 -17.03 4.19 23.76
N ASN A 9 -16.10 3.64 24.55
CA ASN A 9 -14.94 2.86 24.11
C ASN A 9 -14.00 3.59 23.11
N LYS A 10 -14.08 4.92 23.02
CA LYS A 10 -13.21 5.78 22.22
C LYS A 10 -12.32 6.62 23.11
N ALA A 11 -11.04 6.69 22.77
CA ALA A 11 -10.10 7.61 23.42
C ALA A 11 -10.07 8.94 22.66
N PHE A 12 -10.13 10.03 23.41
CA PHE A 12 -10.07 11.40 22.89
C PHE A 12 -8.86 12.09 23.48
N PHE A 13 -8.10 12.78 22.64
CA PHE A 13 -7.09 13.73 23.06
C PHE A 13 -7.60 15.13 22.78
N THR A 14 -7.72 15.97 23.82
CA THR A 14 -8.31 17.30 23.70
C THR A 14 -7.36 18.37 24.22
N VAL A 15 -7.17 19.42 23.44
CA VAL A 15 -6.38 20.60 23.79
C VAL A 15 -7.31 21.81 23.80
N ILE A 16 -7.41 22.50 24.96
CA ILE A 16 -8.36 23.60 25.16
C ILE A 16 -7.65 24.90 25.59
N ARG A 17 -6.56 24.81 26.37
CA ARG A 17 -5.89 25.97 26.90
C ARG A 17 -5.18 26.76 25.80
N LYS A 18 -5.32 28.10 25.79
CA LYS A 18 -4.77 28.98 24.76
C LYS A 18 -3.26 28.77 24.52
N ASN A 19 -2.48 28.68 25.59
CA ASN A 19 -1.03 28.45 25.50
C ASN A 19 -0.71 27.08 24.87
N GLU A 20 -1.48 26.04 25.19
CA GLU A 20 -1.29 24.70 24.62
C GLU A 20 -1.73 24.65 23.15
N ILE A 21 -2.81 25.37 22.79
CA ILE A 21 -3.25 25.53 21.38
C ILE A 21 -2.14 26.25 20.58
N ASN A 22 -1.55 27.31 21.15
CA ASN A 22 -0.46 28.02 20.50
C ASN A 22 0.77 27.10 20.25
N SER A 23 1.11 26.25 21.22
CA SER A 23 2.15 25.25 21.06
C SER A 23 1.80 24.25 19.95
N LEU A 24 0.55 23.80 19.87
CA LEU A 24 0.07 22.90 18.81
C LEU A 24 0.15 23.55 17.41
N ILE A 25 -0.20 24.85 17.32
CA ILE A 25 -0.06 25.65 16.10
C ILE A 25 1.41 25.71 15.69
N GLY A 26 2.32 25.92 16.65
CA GLY A 26 3.76 25.90 16.40
C GLY A 26 4.25 24.57 15.82
N ILE A 27 3.76 23.44 16.35
CA ILE A 27 4.09 22.10 15.85
C ILE A 27 3.63 21.93 14.39
N PHE A 28 2.37 22.23 14.07
CA PHE A 28 1.84 22.05 12.71
C PHE A 28 2.32 23.13 11.72
N THR A 29 2.84 24.25 12.21
CA THR A 29 3.55 25.23 11.36
C THR A 29 4.94 24.70 10.99
N LYS A 30 5.66 24.07 11.96
CA LYS A 30 6.98 23.48 11.72
C LYS A 30 6.89 22.17 10.90
N TYR A 31 5.84 21.40 11.11
CA TYR A 31 5.58 20.11 10.44
C TYR A 31 4.20 20.15 9.75
N PRO A 32 4.11 20.74 8.55
CA PRO A 32 2.84 20.97 7.86
C PRO A 32 2.06 19.68 7.58
N LEU A 33 0.73 19.76 7.74
CA LEU A 33 -0.18 18.67 7.39
C LEU A 33 -0.23 18.54 5.86
N LYS A 34 0.05 17.35 5.32
CA LYS A 34 0.20 17.13 3.88
C LYS A 34 -1.09 16.79 3.14
N SER A 35 -2.21 16.61 3.85
CA SER A 35 -3.53 16.37 3.27
C SER A 35 -4.38 17.64 3.23
N SER A 36 -5.57 17.56 2.66
CA SER A 36 -6.60 18.61 2.69
C SER A 36 -6.94 19.12 4.10
N LYS A 37 -6.55 18.40 5.14
CA LYS A 37 -6.60 18.86 6.55
C LYS A 37 -5.71 20.10 6.80
N GLY A 38 -4.66 20.30 5.99
CA GLY A 38 -3.83 21.50 6.06
C GLY A 38 -4.62 22.79 5.87
N LEU A 39 -5.58 22.79 4.94
CA LEU A 39 -6.47 23.95 4.73
C LEU A 39 -7.32 24.27 5.97
N ASN A 40 -7.85 23.22 6.62
CA ASN A 40 -8.63 23.41 7.84
C ASN A 40 -7.75 23.88 9.01
N PHE A 41 -6.48 23.46 9.04
CA PHE A 41 -5.52 23.94 10.01
C PHE A 41 -5.21 25.43 9.80
N LEU A 42 -5.05 25.90 8.57
CA LEU A 42 -4.84 27.33 8.29
C LEU A 42 -6.03 28.18 8.75
N ASP A 43 -7.24 27.72 8.49
CA ASP A 43 -8.46 28.40 8.95
C ASP A 43 -8.55 28.41 10.48
N PHE A 44 -8.26 27.29 11.12
CA PHE A 44 -8.21 27.20 12.58
C PHE A 44 -7.17 28.17 13.16
N LYS A 45 -5.97 28.22 12.58
CA LYS A 45 -4.91 29.14 12.99
C LYS A 45 -5.36 30.60 12.87
N LYS A 46 -5.93 30.97 11.72
CA LYS A 46 -6.48 32.33 11.50
C LYS A 46 -7.57 32.70 12.50
N ALA A 47 -8.51 31.78 12.76
CA ALA A 47 -9.55 32.00 13.75
C ALA A 47 -8.97 32.15 15.16
N PHE A 48 -7.96 31.38 15.53
CA PHE A 48 -7.29 31.46 16.81
C PHE A 48 -6.50 32.77 16.96
N GLU A 49 -5.82 33.26 15.93
CA GLU A 49 -5.13 34.53 15.90
C GLU A 49 -6.14 35.71 16.12
N LEU A 50 -7.26 35.73 15.42
CA LEU A 50 -8.33 36.71 15.62
C LEU A 50 -8.85 36.68 17.05
N TYR A 51 -9.04 35.48 17.62
CA TYR A 51 -9.55 35.30 18.98
C TYR A 51 -8.57 35.79 20.08
N THR A 52 -7.26 35.71 19.82
CA THR A 52 -6.25 35.98 20.84
C THR A 52 -5.59 37.34 20.73
N SER A 53 -5.48 37.92 19.51
CA SER A 53 -4.75 39.16 19.24
C SER A 53 -5.62 40.42 19.30
N HIS A 54 -6.93 40.28 19.32
CA HIS A 54 -7.86 41.42 19.27
C HIS A 54 -8.86 41.43 20.43
N LYS A 55 -9.33 42.60 20.78
CA LYS A 55 -10.53 42.70 21.66
C LYS A 55 -11.72 42.09 20.91
N LEU A 56 -12.41 41.17 21.53
CA LEU A 56 -13.54 40.45 20.91
C LEU A 56 -14.71 41.41 20.68
N THR A 57 -14.75 42.05 19.53
CA THR A 57 -15.89 42.82 19.04
C THR A 57 -16.84 41.93 18.27
N LYS A 58 -18.05 42.46 17.99
CA LYS A 58 -19.06 41.76 17.19
C LYS A 58 -18.53 41.43 15.78
N GLU A 59 -17.73 42.32 15.20
CA GLU A 59 -17.10 42.15 13.88
C GLU A 59 -16.10 40.98 13.87
N ILE A 60 -15.23 40.91 14.91
CA ILE A 60 -14.28 39.81 15.06
C ILE A 60 -15.00 38.47 15.25
N LEU A 61 -16.04 38.44 16.06
CA LEU A 61 -16.86 37.21 16.25
C LEU A 61 -17.53 36.79 14.95
N ASN A 62 -18.04 37.71 14.14
CA ASN A 62 -18.62 37.43 12.82
C ASN A 62 -17.58 36.87 11.85
N GLN A 63 -16.34 37.39 11.87
CA GLN A 63 -15.24 36.85 11.05
C GLN A 63 -14.91 35.41 11.45
N ILE A 64 -14.79 35.12 12.75
CA ILE A 64 -14.51 33.76 13.25
C ILE A 64 -15.65 32.80 12.84
N GLU A 65 -16.94 33.24 12.99
CA GLU A 65 -18.07 32.40 12.56
C GLU A 65 -18.08 32.16 11.05
N SER A 66 -17.70 33.15 10.24
CA SER A 66 -17.52 32.98 8.79
C SER A 66 -16.45 31.95 8.47
N ILE A 67 -15.30 32.01 9.14
CA ILE A 67 -14.23 30.97 8.97
C ILE A 67 -14.78 29.59 9.32
N LYS A 68 -15.44 29.45 10.46
CA LYS A 68 -16.04 28.19 10.94
C LYS A 68 -17.02 27.59 9.92
N LYS A 69 -17.85 28.42 9.27
CA LYS A 69 -18.82 28.00 8.24
C LYS A 69 -18.15 27.51 6.94
N ASN A 70 -16.85 27.77 6.77
CA ASN A 70 -16.09 27.35 5.59
C ASN A 70 -15.04 26.26 5.90
N MET A 71 -15.11 25.64 7.09
CA MET A 71 -14.16 24.59 7.53
C MET A 71 -14.76 23.18 7.48
N ASN A 72 -13.87 22.20 7.50
CA ASN A 72 -14.20 20.78 7.67
C ASN A 72 -15.22 20.27 6.62
N SER A 73 -16.33 19.71 7.07
CA SER A 73 -17.40 19.19 6.21
C SER A 73 -18.15 20.27 5.41
N LEU A 74 -18.03 21.52 5.83
CA LEU A 74 -18.65 22.66 5.16
C LEU A 74 -17.75 23.31 4.10
N ARG A 75 -16.48 22.90 4.03
CA ARG A 75 -15.55 23.39 3.01
C ARG A 75 -15.97 22.94 1.61
N THR A 76 -15.99 23.87 0.67
CA THR A 76 -16.28 23.62 -0.75
C THR A 76 -15.03 23.72 -1.63
N ASN A 77 -14.06 24.59 -1.27
CA ASN A 77 -12.81 24.73 -2.00
C ASN A 77 -11.69 23.91 -1.35
N TYR A 78 -11.17 22.93 -2.08
CA TYR A 78 -10.07 22.03 -1.68
C TYR A 78 -8.83 22.19 -2.58
N ASP A 79 -8.67 23.34 -3.26
CA ASP A 79 -7.46 23.60 -4.04
C ASP A 79 -6.24 23.72 -3.11
N MET A 80 -5.31 22.81 -3.28
CA MET A 80 -4.08 22.71 -2.48
C MET A 80 -2.86 23.34 -3.18
N LYS A 81 -3.02 23.92 -4.37
CA LYS A 81 -1.88 24.44 -5.15
C LYS A 81 -1.07 25.47 -4.39
N ASP A 82 -1.73 26.48 -3.82
CA ASP A 82 -1.01 27.54 -3.08
C ASP A 82 -0.51 27.02 -1.73
N TYR A 83 -1.20 26.05 -1.13
CA TYR A 83 -0.71 25.38 0.07
C TYR A 83 0.60 24.64 -0.19
N TYR A 84 0.69 23.86 -1.27
CA TYR A 84 1.90 23.09 -1.60
C TYR A 84 3.05 23.96 -2.15
N LYS A 85 2.80 25.17 -2.67
CA LYS A 85 3.85 26.13 -2.97
C LYS A 85 4.59 26.61 -1.72
N GLN A 86 3.88 26.71 -0.60
CA GLN A 86 4.42 27.16 0.68
C GLN A 86 4.92 26.02 1.57
N ASN A 87 4.41 24.82 1.34
CA ASN A 87 4.67 23.64 2.16
C ASN A 87 4.99 22.45 1.25
N ASP A 88 6.25 22.12 1.11
CA ASP A 88 6.71 21.03 0.24
C ASP A 88 6.00 19.72 0.51
N LEU A 89 5.53 19.08 -0.56
CA LEU A 89 4.89 17.77 -0.50
C LEU A 89 5.95 16.64 -0.50
N ILE A 90 6.96 16.78 0.37
CA ILE A 90 8.01 15.78 0.53
C ILE A 90 7.54 14.73 1.54
N ILE A 91 7.51 13.46 1.12
CA ILE A 91 7.17 12.33 1.99
C ILE A 91 8.45 11.84 2.68
N SER A 92 8.47 11.88 4.03
CA SER A 92 9.53 11.22 4.81
C SER A 92 9.05 9.86 5.33
N ALA A 93 9.99 8.98 5.65
CA ALA A 93 9.70 7.65 6.18
C ALA A 93 8.82 7.68 7.45
N TYR A 94 9.13 8.55 8.38
CA TYR A 94 8.37 8.67 9.64
C TYR A 94 7.00 9.32 9.44
N TRP A 95 6.87 10.29 8.52
CA TRP A 95 5.57 10.84 8.17
C TRP A 95 4.68 9.74 7.55
N LEU A 96 5.26 8.96 6.63
CA LEU A 96 4.55 7.85 5.99
C LEU A 96 4.15 6.77 7.00
N LEU A 97 5.01 6.46 7.98
CA LEU A 97 4.65 5.54 9.07
C LEU A 97 3.41 6.03 9.82
N GLY A 98 3.40 7.30 10.26
CA GLY A 98 2.22 7.86 10.95
C GLY A 98 0.96 7.80 10.09
N PHE A 99 1.09 8.02 8.78
CA PHE A 99 -0.03 7.89 7.84
C PHE A 99 -0.47 6.43 7.67
N ILE A 100 0.47 5.47 7.61
CA ILE A 100 0.18 4.02 7.58
C ILE A 100 -0.51 3.59 8.88
N GLU A 101 -0.08 4.07 10.02
CA GLU A 101 -0.70 3.74 11.31
C GLU A 101 -2.16 4.19 11.39
N ALA A 102 -2.50 5.32 10.76
CA ALA A 102 -3.86 5.84 10.69
C ALA A 102 -4.71 5.14 9.62
N GLU A 103 -4.21 5.07 8.38
CA GLU A 103 -4.99 4.78 7.18
C GLU A 103 -4.54 3.48 6.48
N GLY A 104 -3.39 2.91 6.86
CA GLY A 104 -2.85 1.71 6.21
C GLY A 104 -3.69 0.46 6.47
N SER A 105 -3.76 -0.39 5.46
CA SER A 105 -4.41 -1.70 5.56
C SER A 105 -3.46 -2.81 5.10
N PHE A 106 -3.23 -3.77 5.98
CA PHE A 106 -2.56 -5.03 5.70
C PHE A 106 -3.61 -6.08 5.43
N PHE A 107 -3.82 -6.41 4.18
CA PHE A 107 -4.94 -7.21 3.76
C PHE A 107 -4.50 -8.54 3.15
N VAL A 108 -5.31 -9.56 3.33
CA VAL A 108 -5.14 -10.88 2.71
C VAL A 108 -6.41 -11.21 1.97
N ILE A 109 -6.31 -11.32 0.65
CA ILE A 109 -7.43 -11.72 -0.20
C ILE A 109 -7.40 -13.23 -0.31
N ASN A 110 -8.41 -13.90 0.25
CA ASN A 110 -8.63 -15.31 0.05
C ASN A 110 -9.74 -15.48 -1.00
N ARG A 111 -9.39 -16.00 -2.18
CA ARG A 111 -10.32 -16.23 -3.30
C ARG A 111 -10.87 -17.66 -3.33
N GLY A 112 -10.80 -18.33 -2.20
CA GLY A 112 -11.21 -19.73 -2.07
C GLY A 112 -10.03 -20.71 -2.17
N GLY A 113 -10.13 -21.81 -1.42
CA GLY A 113 -9.08 -22.82 -1.32
C GLY A 113 -7.75 -22.23 -0.87
N TYR A 114 -6.69 -22.51 -1.61
CA TYR A 114 -5.33 -22.09 -1.30
C TYR A 114 -4.90 -20.78 -1.99
N ASN A 115 -5.84 -20.07 -2.64
CA ASN A 115 -5.51 -18.87 -3.41
C ASN A 115 -5.45 -17.62 -2.53
N ILE A 116 -4.32 -17.40 -1.90
CA ILE A 116 -4.06 -16.27 -0.99
C ILE A 116 -3.22 -15.20 -1.69
N THR A 117 -3.72 -13.98 -1.73
CA THR A 117 -2.98 -12.80 -2.20
C THR A 117 -2.75 -11.81 -1.06
N MET A 118 -1.49 -11.43 -0.87
CA MET A 118 -1.12 -10.39 0.10
C MET A 118 -1.28 -9.02 -0.53
N GLU A 119 -1.86 -8.08 0.20
CA GLU A 119 -2.08 -6.71 -0.25
C GLU A 119 -1.74 -5.73 0.88
N PHE A 120 -0.97 -4.72 0.56
CA PHE A 120 -0.86 -3.50 1.34
C PHE A 120 -1.58 -2.39 0.59
N SER A 121 -2.41 -1.63 1.27
CA SER A 121 -3.12 -0.50 0.66
C SER A 121 -3.27 0.70 1.60
N LEU A 122 -3.32 1.88 0.99
CA LEU A 122 -3.65 3.16 1.61
C LEU A 122 -4.84 3.74 0.86
N THR A 123 -5.87 4.16 1.58
CA THR A 123 -7.10 4.71 0.99
C THR A 123 -7.36 6.10 1.52
N GLN A 124 -7.67 7.05 0.62
CA GLN A 124 -8.01 8.43 0.96
C GLN A 124 -9.13 8.97 0.06
N SER A 125 -9.70 10.10 0.47
CA SER A 125 -10.60 10.86 -0.40
C SER A 125 -9.85 11.31 -1.67
N PHE A 126 -10.52 11.34 -2.80
CA PHE A 126 -9.98 11.86 -4.05
C PHE A 126 -9.48 13.32 -3.96
N LEU A 127 -9.92 14.05 -2.94
CA LEU A 127 -9.42 15.40 -2.63
C LEU A 127 -7.91 15.43 -2.33
N ASP A 128 -7.34 14.32 -1.89
CA ASP A 128 -5.92 14.17 -1.55
C ASP A 128 -5.12 13.45 -2.65
N LEU A 129 -5.54 13.58 -3.92
CA LEU A 129 -4.89 12.94 -5.08
C LEU A 129 -3.38 13.21 -5.12
N SER A 130 -2.97 14.48 -5.04
CA SER A 130 -1.54 14.84 -5.10
C SER A 130 -0.73 14.21 -3.97
N LEU A 131 -1.28 14.12 -2.77
CA LEU A 131 -0.66 13.42 -1.66
C LEU A 131 -0.48 11.92 -1.97
N MET A 132 -1.50 11.28 -2.52
CA MET A 132 -1.45 9.85 -2.82
C MET A 132 -0.51 9.54 -4.00
N GLU A 133 -0.36 10.47 -4.94
CA GLU A 133 0.65 10.40 -6.00
C GLU A 133 2.07 10.50 -5.42
N ALA A 134 2.33 11.43 -4.52
CA ALA A 134 3.62 11.57 -3.84
C ALA A 134 3.97 10.33 -3.00
N ILE A 135 2.98 9.74 -2.31
CA ILE A 135 3.17 8.48 -1.57
C ILE A 135 3.49 7.32 -2.51
N LYS A 136 2.77 7.20 -3.64
CA LYS A 136 3.05 6.18 -4.67
C LYS A 136 4.48 6.31 -5.20
N GLU A 137 4.90 7.53 -5.50
CA GLU A 137 6.27 7.80 -5.97
C GLU A 137 7.31 7.44 -4.90
N PHE A 138 7.13 7.88 -3.67
CA PHE A 138 8.01 7.51 -2.56
C PHE A 138 8.16 5.99 -2.43
N LEU A 139 7.04 5.24 -2.44
CA LEU A 139 7.05 3.78 -2.34
C LEU A 139 7.76 3.12 -3.53
N ASN A 140 7.59 3.61 -4.74
CA ASN A 140 8.29 3.08 -5.92
C ASN A 140 9.80 3.35 -5.84
N ASN A 141 10.21 4.53 -5.35
CA ASN A 141 11.60 4.93 -5.22
C ASN A 141 12.36 4.15 -4.13
N LEU A 142 11.66 3.55 -3.15
CA LEU A 142 12.30 2.65 -2.17
C LEU A 142 13.00 1.46 -2.81
N ALA A 143 12.57 1.02 -3.99
CA ALA A 143 13.20 -0.10 -4.70
C ALA A 143 14.48 0.27 -5.46
N ASN A 144 14.69 1.56 -5.75
CA ASN A 144 15.77 2.06 -6.60
C ASN A 144 16.40 3.33 -6.04
N PRO A 145 17.12 3.28 -4.90
CA PRO A 145 17.70 4.48 -4.30
C PRO A 145 18.81 5.13 -5.13
N GLU A 146 19.45 4.41 -6.07
CA GLU A 146 20.63 4.90 -6.81
C GLU A 146 20.53 4.82 -8.34
N SER A 147 19.42 4.36 -8.90
CA SER A 147 19.32 4.11 -10.35
C SER A 147 18.37 5.06 -11.05
N SER A 148 18.90 6.16 -11.55
CA SER A 148 18.22 7.07 -12.48
C SER A 148 18.02 6.50 -13.90
N THR A 149 18.43 5.27 -14.18
CA THR A 149 18.49 4.73 -15.56
C THR A 149 17.86 3.36 -15.79
N ILE A 150 17.41 2.64 -14.76
CA ILE A 150 16.81 1.32 -14.97
C ILE A 150 15.46 1.23 -14.27
N SER A 151 14.48 1.21 -15.12
CA SER A 151 13.15 0.65 -15.01
C SER A 151 12.04 1.56 -14.47
N ASN A 152 11.13 1.83 -15.36
CA ASN A 152 9.72 2.16 -15.15
C ASN A 152 8.96 1.01 -14.44
N LEU A 153 9.60 0.28 -13.50
CA LEU A 153 8.94 -0.76 -12.72
C LEU A 153 8.08 -0.12 -11.66
N THR A 154 6.79 -0.16 -11.87
CA THR A 154 5.80 0.34 -10.91
C THR A 154 5.36 -0.81 -10.00
N PHE A 155 5.61 -0.68 -8.70
CA PHE A 155 5.23 -1.65 -7.66
C PHE A 155 4.02 -1.18 -6.87
N ALA A 156 3.95 0.13 -6.61
CA ALA A 156 2.80 0.78 -6.01
C ALA A 156 1.91 1.36 -7.11
N TYR A 157 0.68 0.87 -7.18
CA TYR A 157 -0.33 1.31 -8.15
C TYR A 157 -1.35 2.22 -7.48
N LEU A 158 -1.79 3.23 -8.22
CA LEU A 158 -2.82 4.15 -7.79
C LEU A 158 -4.03 3.98 -8.69
N TYR A 159 -5.21 3.86 -8.09
CA TYR A 159 -6.47 3.84 -8.81
C TYR A 159 -7.58 4.55 -8.03
N VAL A 160 -8.61 4.95 -8.76
CA VAL A 160 -9.78 5.63 -8.21
C VAL A 160 -10.94 4.64 -8.13
N ASP A 161 -11.50 4.49 -6.93
CA ASP A 161 -12.73 3.77 -6.71
C ASP A 161 -13.89 4.77 -6.72
N LYS A 162 -14.59 4.82 -7.85
CA LYS A 162 -15.74 5.71 -8.04
C LYS A 162 -16.93 5.23 -7.25
N LYS A 163 -17.58 6.13 -6.53
CA LYS A 163 -18.79 5.82 -5.77
C LYS A 163 -20.03 6.11 -6.61
N GLU A 164 -20.89 5.12 -6.76
CA GLU A 164 -22.12 5.22 -7.55
C GLU A 164 -23.16 6.16 -6.92
N LYS A 165 -23.05 6.43 -5.61
CA LYS A 165 -23.99 7.29 -4.89
C LYS A 165 -23.49 8.73 -4.88
N ASN A 166 -24.28 9.65 -5.40
CA ASN A 166 -23.96 11.09 -5.56
C ASN A 166 -23.55 11.83 -4.26
N HIS A 167 -23.83 11.27 -3.08
CA HIS A 167 -23.44 11.87 -1.79
C HIS A 167 -22.12 11.31 -1.23
N LEU A 168 -21.53 10.30 -1.87
CA LEU A 168 -20.24 9.72 -1.49
C LEU A 168 -19.15 10.26 -2.41
N ARG A 169 -18.04 10.70 -1.81
CA ARG A 169 -16.87 11.11 -2.59
C ARG A 169 -16.12 9.90 -3.10
N ASP A 170 -15.58 10.02 -4.31
CA ASP A 170 -14.63 9.05 -4.83
C ASP A 170 -13.45 8.89 -3.88
N VAL A 171 -12.90 7.70 -3.83
CA VAL A 171 -11.72 7.40 -3.04
C VAL A 171 -10.57 7.00 -3.94
N ILE A 172 -9.37 7.36 -3.51
CA ILE A 172 -8.14 7.01 -4.19
C ILE A 172 -7.37 6.01 -3.35
N ILE A 173 -6.81 5.00 -4.01
CA ILE A 173 -6.16 3.88 -3.35
C ILE A 173 -4.77 3.68 -3.94
N VAL A 174 -3.75 3.70 -3.09
CA VAL A 174 -2.42 3.18 -3.42
C VAL A 174 -2.35 1.74 -2.95
N LYS A 175 -1.95 0.83 -3.84
CA LYS A 175 -1.95 -0.61 -3.60
C LYS A 175 -0.64 -1.27 -4.01
N ILE A 176 -0.16 -2.21 -3.19
CA ILE A 176 1.00 -3.06 -3.45
C ILE A 176 0.58 -4.52 -3.24
N THR A 177 0.80 -5.37 -4.26
CA THR A 177 0.45 -6.80 -4.22
C THR A 177 1.59 -7.70 -4.66
N GLN A 178 2.67 -7.14 -5.23
CA GLN A 178 3.78 -7.92 -5.75
C GLN A 178 4.62 -8.52 -4.61
N ALA A 179 4.60 -9.84 -4.46
CA ALA A 179 5.25 -10.56 -3.37
C ALA A 179 6.76 -10.27 -3.27
N GLY A 180 7.46 -10.17 -4.41
CA GLY A 180 8.90 -9.88 -4.45
C GLY A 180 9.22 -8.49 -3.87
N TYR A 181 8.44 -7.47 -4.22
CA TYR A 181 8.59 -6.13 -3.67
C TYR A 181 8.22 -6.10 -2.17
N ILE A 182 7.11 -6.75 -1.79
CA ILE A 182 6.69 -6.86 -0.40
C ILE A 182 7.83 -7.44 0.46
N LYS A 183 8.43 -8.54 0.02
CA LYS A 183 9.50 -9.22 0.75
C LYS A 183 10.79 -8.42 0.84
N LYS A 184 11.25 -7.93 -0.32
CA LYS A 184 12.61 -7.39 -0.47
C LYS A 184 12.73 -5.90 -0.16
N VAL A 185 11.60 -5.16 -0.21
CA VAL A 185 11.60 -3.70 -0.07
C VAL A 185 10.64 -3.24 1.03
N LEU A 186 9.34 -3.54 0.90
CA LEU A 186 8.33 -2.99 1.81
C LEU A 186 8.50 -3.49 3.25
N MET A 187 8.67 -4.81 3.46
CA MET A 187 8.84 -5.37 4.81
C MET A 187 10.12 -4.85 5.50
N PRO A 188 11.32 -4.90 4.88
CA PRO A 188 12.51 -4.32 5.47
C PRO A 188 12.37 -2.83 5.80
N PHE A 189 11.73 -2.05 4.93
CA PHE A 189 11.44 -0.65 5.19
C PHE A 189 10.55 -0.49 6.44
N LEU A 190 9.44 -1.21 6.52
CA LEU A 190 8.52 -1.12 7.66
C LEU A 190 9.12 -1.67 8.97
N ASP A 191 10.02 -2.66 8.89
CA ASP A 191 10.75 -3.21 10.03
C ASP A 191 11.78 -2.22 10.60
N SER A 192 12.31 -1.31 9.77
CA SER A 192 13.27 -0.29 10.21
C SER A 192 12.64 0.87 10.99
N LEU A 193 11.30 0.94 11.04
CA LEU A 193 10.58 2.07 11.62
C LEU A 193 10.03 1.77 13.02
N ASN A 194 9.97 2.81 13.85
CA ASN A 194 9.46 2.70 15.23
C ASN A 194 7.96 2.93 15.29
N TRP A 195 7.17 1.88 15.24
CA TRP A 195 5.72 1.91 15.33
C TRP A 195 5.22 2.40 16.69
N GLN A 196 4.16 3.20 16.70
CA GLN A 196 3.59 3.80 17.91
C GLN A 196 2.18 3.27 18.25
N SER A 197 1.49 2.64 17.31
CA SER A 197 0.12 2.20 17.49
C SER A 197 -0.05 0.68 17.43
N LYS A 198 -1.28 0.22 17.75
CA LYS A 198 -1.64 -1.21 17.64
C LYS A 198 -1.62 -1.74 16.20
N LYS A 199 -1.48 -0.89 15.19
CA LYS A 199 -1.38 -1.28 13.78
C LYS A 199 -0.19 -2.19 13.52
N VAL A 200 0.89 -2.06 14.31
CA VAL A 200 2.04 -2.96 14.24
C VAL A 200 1.66 -4.42 14.41
N LYS A 201 0.63 -4.74 15.21
CA LYS A 201 0.15 -6.11 15.39
C LYS A 201 -0.48 -6.67 14.10
N ASP A 202 -1.21 -5.84 13.35
CA ASP A 202 -1.77 -6.24 12.05
C ASP A 202 -0.67 -6.45 11.02
N TYR A 203 0.37 -5.61 11.05
CA TYR A 203 1.56 -5.78 10.22
C TYR A 203 2.31 -7.07 10.54
N HIS A 204 2.53 -7.40 11.83
CA HIS A 204 3.19 -8.64 12.24
C HIS A 204 2.39 -9.88 11.84
N ASP A 205 1.08 -9.86 12.03
CA ASP A 205 0.20 -10.96 11.61
C ASP A 205 0.24 -11.15 10.09
N TRP A 206 0.25 -10.07 9.34
CA TRP A 206 0.39 -10.09 7.90
C TRP A 206 1.75 -10.69 7.46
N LYS A 207 2.85 -10.36 8.17
CA LYS A 207 4.16 -10.99 7.95
C LYS A 207 4.14 -12.50 8.21
N ILE A 208 3.49 -12.94 9.28
CA ILE A 208 3.37 -14.37 9.60
C ILE A 208 2.64 -15.10 8.45
N ILE A 209 1.52 -14.56 7.97
CA ILE A 209 0.81 -15.15 6.82
C ILE A 209 1.70 -15.16 5.58
N PHE A 210 2.49 -14.13 5.37
CA PHE A 210 3.45 -14.09 4.26
C PHE A 210 4.49 -15.20 4.37
N GLN A 211 5.04 -15.44 5.57
CA GLN A 211 6.02 -16.52 5.83
C GLN A 211 5.40 -17.91 5.61
N LEU A 212 4.17 -18.14 6.08
CA LEU A 212 3.42 -19.38 5.82
C LEU A 212 3.23 -19.59 4.32
N LYS A 213 2.88 -18.52 3.61
CA LYS A 213 2.71 -18.55 2.15
C LYS A 213 4.03 -18.84 1.43
N GLU A 214 5.12 -18.23 1.86
CA GLU A 214 6.44 -18.36 1.24
C GLU A 214 6.99 -19.78 1.34
N LYS A 215 6.74 -20.47 2.46
CA LYS A 215 7.04 -21.88 2.66
C LYS A 215 5.99 -22.82 2.04
N GLY A 216 4.93 -22.30 1.42
CA GLY A 216 3.84 -23.10 0.87
C GLY A 216 3.01 -23.83 1.93
N LEU A 217 3.13 -23.44 3.20
CA LEU A 217 2.45 -24.10 4.32
C LEU A 217 0.93 -23.85 4.30
N HIS A 218 0.49 -22.79 3.64
CA HIS A 218 -0.94 -22.52 3.41
C HIS A 218 -1.64 -23.54 2.49
N TYR A 219 -0.88 -24.43 1.83
CA TYR A 219 -1.41 -25.58 1.08
C TYR A 219 -1.69 -26.80 1.97
N LEU A 220 -1.26 -26.76 3.23
CA LEU A 220 -1.59 -27.77 4.23
C LEU A 220 -2.91 -27.40 4.91
N PRO A 221 -3.78 -28.36 5.26
CA PRO A 221 -5.02 -28.08 5.99
C PRO A 221 -4.79 -27.32 7.30
N GLU A 222 -3.81 -27.76 8.10
CA GLU A 222 -3.40 -27.08 9.34
C GLU A 222 -2.91 -25.66 9.09
N GLY A 223 -2.13 -25.45 8.03
CA GLY A 223 -1.64 -24.12 7.67
C GLY A 223 -2.76 -23.16 7.26
N LEU A 224 -3.77 -23.66 6.54
CA LEU A 224 -4.95 -22.88 6.18
C LEU A 224 -5.80 -22.50 7.41
N ILE A 225 -5.94 -23.43 8.37
CA ILE A 225 -6.62 -23.17 9.65
C ILE A 225 -5.89 -22.06 10.41
N LEU A 226 -4.55 -22.09 10.47
CA LEU A 226 -3.75 -21.06 11.14
C LEU A 226 -3.89 -19.70 10.44
N VAL A 227 -3.84 -19.67 9.11
CA VAL A 227 -4.08 -18.43 8.34
C VAL A 227 -5.43 -17.82 8.68
N ASN A 228 -6.50 -18.62 8.68
CA ASN A 228 -7.85 -18.15 9.02
C ASN A 228 -7.92 -17.67 10.49
N GLY A 229 -7.30 -18.39 11.41
CA GLY A 229 -7.22 -18.00 12.82
C GLY A 229 -6.49 -16.66 13.03
N ILE A 230 -5.46 -16.36 12.23
CA ILE A 230 -4.79 -15.07 12.23
C ILE A 230 -5.72 -13.98 11.66
N LEU A 231 -6.35 -14.25 10.51
CA LEU A 231 -7.26 -13.30 9.85
C LEU A 231 -8.43 -12.89 10.74
N ASP A 232 -8.91 -13.80 11.57
CA ASP A 232 -9.98 -13.52 12.54
C ASP A 232 -9.56 -12.56 13.66
N GLN A 233 -8.27 -12.29 13.81
CA GLN A 233 -7.70 -11.40 14.81
C GLN A 233 -7.05 -10.14 14.21
N MET A 234 -7.19 -9.89 12.91
CA MET A 234 -6.58 -8.75 12.22
C MET A 234 -7.57 -7.60 11.97
N ASN A 235 -7.01 -6.41 11.76
CA ASN A 235 -7.73 -5.22 11.31
C ASN A 235 -8.96 -4.88 12.18
N ARG A 236 -10.12 -4.69 11.57
CA ARG A 236 -11.36 -4.35 12.28
C ARG A 236 -11.76 -5.37 13.34
N ARG A 237 -11.45 -6.64 13.13
CA ARG A 237 -11.75 -7.72 14.09
C ARG A 237 -10.92 -7.55 15.37
N ARG A 238 -9.67 -7.08 15.28
CA ARG A 238 -8.81 -6.75 16.43
C ARG A 238 -9.32 -5.55 17.23
N LEU A 239 -9.78 -4.52 16.52
CA LEU A 239 -10.18 -3.24 17.12
C LEU A 239 -11.69 -3.18 17.41
N SER A 240 -12.46 -4.17 16.97
CA SER A 240 -13.91 -4.18 17.16
C SER A 240 -14.27 -4.24 18.64
N SER A 241 -15.06 -3.27 19.09
CA SER A 241 -15.72 -3.26 20.39
C SER A 241 -17.07 -4.01 20.37
N SER A 242 -17.42 -4.72 19.29
CA SER A 242 -18.65 -5.49 19.23
C SER A 242 -18.61 -6.66 20.19
N GLU A 243 -19.76 -7.02 20.77
CA GLU A 243 -19.92 -8.18 21.67
C GLU A 243 -19.45 -9.50 21.03
N LYS A 244 -19.52 -9.60 19.69
CA LYS A 244 -18.95 -10.72 18.92
C LYS A 244 -17.41 -10.79 18.97
N ALA A 245 -16.76 -9.74 19.44
CA ALA A 245 -15.30 -9.71 19.63
C ALA A 245 -14.84 -10.34 20.94
N GLU A 246 -15.75 -10.68 21.85
CA GLU A 246 -15.43 -11.28 23.15
C GLU A 246 -14.93 -12.73 23.04
N VAL A 247 -15.27 -13.44 21.97
CA VAL A 247 -14.72 -14.77 21.69
C VAL A 247 -13.42 -14.63 20.88
N ARG A 248 -12.55 -13.71 21.26
CA ARG A 248 -11.18 -13.72 20.72
C ARG A 248 -10.45 -14.89 21.34
N LEU A 249 -10.21 -15.89 20.52
CA LEU A 249 -9.36 -17.02 20.86
C LEU A 249 -8.10 -16.53 21.56
N ASN A 250 -7.78 -17.14 22.70
CA ASN A 250 -6.50 -16.91 23.34
C ASN A 250 -5.40 -17.06 22.29
N ARG A 251 -4.65 -15.98 22.04
CA ARG A 251 -3.61 -15.93 21.00
C ARG A 251 -2.47 -16.92 21.26
N THR A 252 -2.18 -17.22 22.52
CA THR A 252 -1.05 -18.06 22.91
C THR A 252 -1.06 -19.45 22.28
N PRO A 253 -2.16 -20.21 22.23
CA PRO A 253 -2.19 -21.49 21.52
C PRO A 253 -1.93 -21.33 20.02
N LEU A 254 -2.54 -20.31 19.38
CA LEU A 254 -2.35 -20.02 17.96
C LEU A 254 -0.87 -19.72 17.65
N ASP A 255 -0.22 -18.90 18.46
CA ASP A 255 1.19 -18.54 18.28
C ASP A 255 2.13 -19.75 18.41
N LYS A 256 1.83 -20.67 19.34
CA LYS A 256 2.59 -21.93 19.49
C LYS A 256 2.47 -22.82 18.25
N GLU A 257 1.27 -23.01 17.72
CA GLU A 257 1.03 -23.81 16.53
C GLU A 257 1.66 -23.15 15.27
N ILE A 258 1.58 -21.83 15.14
CA ILE A 258 2.27 -21.08 14.10
C ILE A 258 3.79 -21.30 14.16
N ALA A 259 4.40 -21.14 15.34
CA ALA A 259 5.83 -21.33 15.54
C ALA A 259 6.25 -22.76 15.19
N LYS A 260 5.49 -23.78 15.64
CA LYS A 260 5.70 -25.19 15.31
C LYS A 260 5.66 -25.44 13.82
N LEU A 261 4.64 -24.92 13.11
CA LEU A 261 4.51 -25.12 11.67
C LEU A 261 5.61 -24.39 10.90
N LEU A 262 5.95 -23.16 11.29
CA LEU A 262 7.03 -22.38 10.66
C LEU A 262 8.42 -22.97 10.90
N SER A 263 8.67 -23.68 12.01
CA SER A 263 9.94 -24.38 12.24
C SER A 263 10.09 -25.64 11.39
N GLY A 264 8.99 -26.17 10.87
CA GLY A 264 8.98 -27.33 9.98
C GLY A 264 9.56 -27.05 8.59
N PRO A 265 9.73 -28.11 7.79
CA PRO A 265 10.26 -28.00 6.43
C PRO A 265 9.31 -27.24 5.50
N SER A 266 9.85 -26.66 4.43
CA SER A 266 9.05 -26.08 3.36
C SER A 266 8.20 -27.15 2.67
N ASN A 267 6.93 -26.80 2.37
CA ASN A 267 6.04 -27.60 1.53
C ASN A 267 6.26 -27.33 0.03
N LEU A 268 7.20 -26.44 -0.30
CA LEU A 268 7.63 -26.16 -1.68
C LEU A 268 9.02 -26.75 -1.91
N GLU A 269 9.23 -27.32 -3.10
CA GLU A 269 10.49 -27.88 -3.53
C GLU A 269 10.82 -27.36 -4.94
N VAL A 270 12.02 -26.80 -5.09
CA VAL A 270 12.51 -26.34 -6.40
C VAL A 270 13.14 -27.51 -7.12
N MET A 271 12.57 -27.88 -8.26
CA MET A 271 13.05 -28.96 -9.10
C MET A 271 14.26 -28.51 -9.94
N SER A 272 15.01 -29.48 -10.50
CA SER A 272 16.16 -29.22 -11.33
C SER A 272 15.88 -28.40 -12.60
N ASP A 273 14.63 -28.45 -13.08
CA ASP A 273 14.14 -27.67 -14.23
C ASP A 273 13.62 -26.28 -13.85
N GLY A 274 13.77 -25.87 -12.58
CA GLY A 274 13.31 -24.58 -12.05
C GLY A 274 11.82 -24.52 -11.70
N ARG A 275 11.04 -25.58 -11.96
CA ARG A 275 9.66 -25.66 -11.49
C ARG A 275 9.60 -25.81 -9.97
N VAL A 276 8.53 -25.32 -9.35
CA VAL A 276 8.32 -25.47 -7.91
C VAL A 276 7.19 -26.46 -7.66
N LEU A 277 7.49 -27.57 -7.01
CA LEU A 277 6.52 -28.57 -6.61
C LEU A 277 5.91 -28.20 -5.26
N ILE A 278 4.56 -28.24 -5.17
CA ILE A 278 3.82 -28.21 -3.91
C ILE A 278 3.72 -29.67 -3.44
N LYS A 279 4.54 -30.05 -2.46
CA LYS A 279 4.67 -31.45 -2.02
C LYS A 279 3.35 -32.08 -1.58
N SER A 280 2.59 -31.35 -0.75
CA SER A 280 1.30 -31.85 -0.21
C SER A 280 0.23 -32.10 -1.26
N LEU A 281 0.29 -31.42 -2.38
CA LEU A 281 -0.68 -31.54 -3.45
C LEU A 281 -0.18 -32.37 -4.64
N ASN A 282 1.10 -32.71 -4.65
CA ASN A 282 1.79 -33.31 -5.80
C ASN A 282 1.50 -32.54 -7.11
N LYS A 283 1.54 -31.22 -7.05
CA LYS A 283 1.26 -30.31 -8.17
C LYS A 283 2.30 -29.23 -8.25
N TYR A 284 2.66 -28.86 -9.46
CA TYR A 284 3.56 -27.73 -9.66
C TYR A 284 2.86 -26.41 -9.31
N TYR A 285 3.60 -25.59 -8.59
CA TYR A 285 3.18 -24.21 -8.34
C TYR A 285 3.06 -23.52 -9.70
N SER A 286 1.86 -23.14 -10.09
CA SER A 286 1.63 -22.38 -11.31
C SER A 286 1.99 -20.89 -11.10
N SER A 287 3.22 -20.59 -10.62
CA SER A 287 3.83 -19.36 -11.04
C SER A 287 3.87 -19.46 -12.55
N ARG A 288 3.22 -18.55 -13.25
CA ARG A 288 3.30 -18.50 -14.70
C ARG A 288 4.78 -18.65 -15.05
N LEU A 289 5.18 -19.82 -15.55
CA LEU A 289 6.55 -20.07 -15.99
C LEU A 289 6.92 -18.85 -16.81
N SER A 290 8.05 -18.24 -16.50
CA SER A 290 8.57 -17.20 -17.36
C SER A 290 8.79 -17.84 -18.69
N ILE A 291 7.94 -17.49 -19.66
CA ILE A 291 8.06 -18.06 -21.01
C ILE A 291 9.27 -17.37 -21.61
N GLU A 292 10.35 -18.13 -21.76
CA GLU A 292 11.54 -17.68 -22.46
C GLU A 292 11.16 -17.33 -23.90
N VAL A 293 11.68 -16.22 -24.38
CA VAL A 293 11.40 -15.73 -25.73
C VAL A 293 12.69 -15.26 -26.38
N GLU A 294 12.73 -15.35 -27.69
CA GLU A 294 13.82 -14.86 -28.50
C GLU A 294 13.32 -13.87 -29.55
N ILE A 295 14.15 -12.87 -29.83
CA ILE A 295 13.99 -11.96 -30.96
C ILE A 295 14.82 -12.50 -32.09
N ILE A 296 14.20 -12.65 -33.25
CA ILE A 296 14.84 -13.09 -34.50
C ILE A 296 14.61 -12.07 -35.62
N ASP A 297 15.52 -12.00 -36.55
CA ASP A 297 15.39 -11.19 -37.76
C ASP A 297 14.44 -11.84 -38.81
N ASP A 298 14.28 -11.22 -39.96
CA ASP A 298 13.47 -11.67 -41.07
C ASP A 298 14.04 -12.96 -41.72
N LYS A 299 15.32 -13.27 -41.48
CA LYS A 299 16.01 -14.49 -41.94
C LYS A 299 16.05 -15.57 -40.86
N ALA A 300 15.30 -15.39 -39.75
CA ALA A 300 15.28 -16.29 -38.60
C ALA A 300 16.60 -16.39 -37.81
N ASN A 301 17.55 -15.45 -38.00
CA ASN A 301 18.74 -15.41 -37.16
C ASN A 301 18.40 -14.84 -35.78
N LEU A 302 18.98 -15.47 -34.74
CA LEU A 302 18.81 -15.04 -33.37
C LEU A 302 19.49 -13.68 -33.17
N ILE A 303 18.73 -12.71 -32.67
CA ILE A 303 19.24 -11.39 -32.25
C ILE A 303 19.49 -11.38 -30.74
N LYS A 304 18.51 -11.81 -29.94
CA LYS A 304 18.62 -11.78 -28.48
C LYS A 304 17.59 -12.70 -27.82
N THR A 305 17.97 -13.31 -26.69
CA THR A 305 17.09 -14.13 -25.85
C THR A 305 16.72 -13.38 -24.57
N PHE A 306 15.52 -13.66 -24.02
CA PHE A 306 15.03 -13.11 -22.78
C PHE A 306 14.40 -14.22 -21.93
N PRO A 307 14.62 -14.21 -20.60
CA PRO A 307 14.07 -15.22 -19.71
C PRO A 307 12.55 -15.08 -19.49
N SER A 308 11.94 -13.98 -19.97
CA SER A 308 10.50 -13.78 -19.88
C SER A 308 9.95 -12.84 -20.97
N ILE A 309 8.66 -13.02 -21.32
CA ILE A 309 7.94 -12.09 -22.19
C ILE A 309 7.93 -10.67 -21.58
N LYS A 310 7.97 -10.55 -20.24
CA LYS A 310 7.97 -9.26 -19.57
C LYS A 310 9.26 -8.49 -19.84
N GLU A 311 10.40 -9.10 -19.62
CA GLU A 311 11.71 -8.47 -19.87
C GLU A 311 11.93 -8.13 -21.35
N CYS A 312 11.48 -9.01 -22.24
CA CYS A 312 11.49 -8.72 -23.68
C CYS A 312 10.58 -7.53 -24.03
N ALA A 313 9.40 -7.41 -23.42
CA ALA A 313 8.50 -6.29 -23.65
C ALA A 313 9.10 -4.96 -23.15
N GLU A 314 9.74 -4.98 -21.99
CA GLU A 314 10.48 -3.83 -21.44
C GLU A 314 11.61 -3.38 -22.36
N PHE A 315 12.40 -4.33 -22.87
CA PHE A 315 13.45 -4.05 -23.84
C PHE A 315 12.93 -3.42 -25.14
N LEU A 316 11.75 -3.88 -25.62
CA LEU A 316 11.10 -3.36 -26.82
C LEU A 316 10.25 -2.09 -26.56
N GLY A 317 10.25 -1.54 -25.35
CA GLY A 317 9.50 -0.33 -24.98
C GLY A 317 7.99 -0.50 -25.05
N MET A 318 7.46 -1.71 -24.85
CA MET A 318 6.03 -1.99 -24.92
C MET A 318 5.49 -2.75 -23.72
N THR A 319 4.16 -2.80 -23.58
CA THR A 319 3.54 -3.58 -22.51
C THR A 319 3.58 -5.07 -22.81
N ARG A 320 3.68 -5.90 -21.76
CA ARG A 320 3.61 -7.37 -21.87
C ARG A 320 2.38 -7.84 -22.66
N GLN A 321 1.23 -7.18 -22.47
CA GLN A 321 -0.01 -7.54 -23.16
C GLN A 321 0.09 -7.33 -24.69
N VAL A 322 0.70 -6.22 -25.10
CA VAL A 322 0.93 -5.90 -26.49
C VAL A 322 1.89 -6.93 -27.11
N LEU A 323 3.02 -7.21 -26.45
CA LEU A 323 3.97 -8.20 -26.94
C LEU A 323 3.35 -9.60 -27.01
N THR A 324 2.60 -10.04 -25.99
CA THR A 324 1.89 -11.33 -26.02
C THR A 324 0.96 -11.45 -27.22
N ARG A 325 0.20 -10.39 -27.56
CA ARG A 325 -0.67 -10.38 -28.75
C ARG A 325 0.15 -10.49 -30.05
N ARG A 326 1.31 -9.80 -30.13
CA ARG A 326 2.22 -9.84 -31.28
C ARG A 326 2.79 -11.24 -31.48
N ILE A 327 3.26 -11.88 -30.40
CA ILE A 327 3.77 -13.26 -30.43
C ILE A 327 2.68 -14.23 -30.94
N LEU A 328 1.45 -14.14 -30.39
CA LEU A 328 0.33 -15.00 -30.78
C LEU A 328 -0.08 -14.78 -32.25
N SER A 329 -0.07 -13.54 -32.72
CA SER A 329 -0.45 -13.19 -34.08
C SER A 329 0.71 -13.28 -35.08
N LYS A 330 1.91 -13.66 -34.64
CA LYS A 330 3.17 -13.72 -35.44
C LYS A 330 3.43 -12.42 -36.21
N LYS A 331 3.07 -11.26 -35.62
CA LYS A 331 3.27 -9.94 -36.23
C LYS A 331 4.63 -9.38 -35.87
N SER A 332 5.33 -8.85 -36.90
CA SER A 332 6.62 -8.18 -36.71
C SER A 332 6.51 -6.92 -35.84
N ILE A 333 7.64 -6.59 -35.24
CA ILE A 333 7.87 -5.41 -34.40
C ILE A 333 9.07 -4.67 -34.99
N LEU A 334 9.11 -3.36 -34.93
CA LEU A 334 10.27 -2.60 -35.34
C LEU A 334 11.26 -2.50 -34.16
N LEU A 335 12.48 -2.94 -34.38
CA LEU A 335 13.62 -2.75 -33.51
C LEU A 335 14.71 -2.02 -34.30
N ASP A 336 15.10 -0.82 -33.90
CA ASP A 336 16.04 0.04 -34.64
C ASP A 336 15.66 0.20 -36.13
N SER A 337 14.38 0.43 -36.39
CA SER A 337 13.79 0.57 -37.74
C SER A 337 13.83 -0.71 -38.62
N LYS A 338 14.23 -1.86 -38.06
CA LYS A 338 14.23 -3.15 -38.76
C LYS A 338 13.08 -4.02 -38.24
N PRO A 339 12.38 -4.75 -39.13
CA PRO A 339 11.35 -5.68 -38.69
C PRO A 339 11.98 -6.91 -38.02
N VAL A 340 11.52 -7.24 -36.81
CA VAL A 340 11.91 -8.42 -36.05
C VAL A 340 10.68 -9.20 -35.62
N LEU A 341 10.83 -10.47 -35.36
CA LEU A 341 9.81 -11.34 -34.79
C LEU A 341 10.24 -11.78 -33.37
N VAL A 342 9.27 -11.90 -32.51
CA VAL A 342 9.47 -12.49 -31.17
C VAL A 342 8.73 -13.81 -31.14
N ARG A 343 9.42 -14.87 -30.78
CA ARG A 343 8.82 -16.20 -30.60
C ARG A 343 9.17 -16.81 -29.24
N LYS A 344 8.36 -17.74 -28.79
CA LYS A 344 8.64 -18.52 -27.58
C LYS A 344 9.74 -19.55 -27.89
N ILE A 345 10.66 -19.75 -26.96
CA ILE A 345 11.60 -20.83 -27.00
C ILE A 345 10.86 -22.09 -26.56
N GLU A 346 10.68 -23.04 -27.47
CA GLU A 346 10.14 -24.36 -27.15
C GLU A 346 11.29 -25.18 -26.53
N LYS A 347 11.11 -25.60 -25.29
CA LYS A 347 12.02 -26.57 -24.68
C LYS A 347 11.61 -27.93 -25.23
N GLU A 348 12.51 -28.59 -25.91
CA GLU A 348 12.36 -30.00 -26.24
C GLU A 348 12.15 -30.78 -24.94
N GLU A 349 11.04 -31.56 -24.89
CA GLU A 349 10.70 -32.43 -23.75
C GLU A 349 11.65 -33.61 -23.62
#